data_1eec1dfded9901b19d5f51cca5da3fdd
#
_entry.id   1eec1dfded9901b19d5f51cca5da3fdd
#
_cell.length_a   1.000
_cell.length_b   1.000
_cell.length_c   1.000
_cell.angle_alpha   90.00
_cell.angle_beta   90.00
_cell.angle_gamma   90.00
#
_symmetry.space_group_name_H-M   'P 1'
#
loop_
_entity.id
_entity.type
_entity.pdbx_description
1 polymer ?
#
loop_
_entity_poly.entity_id
_entity_poly.type
_entity_poly.pdbx_seq_one_letter_code
_entity_poly.pdbx_strand_id
1 'polypeptide(L)'
;MTFASAILFPFNGTTLNQTSKQELSEFASSLINNPDTDVTIEGFTDNVGSLEANTKVANGRADAVKTYLMNSGVASSRLTAKGLPMQDYVASNDTDAGRAQNRRVEIYITANEQMVKQAEAQARQNS
;
A
#
# COMPACT_ATOMS: atom_id res chain seq x y z
N MET A 1 -7.50 -1.75 0.01
CA MET A 1 -7.28 -1.91 -1.44
C MET A 1 -6.04 -2.77 -1.67
N THR A 2 -6.14 -3.72 -2.56
CA THR A 2 -5.06 -4.67 -2.84
C THR A 2 -4.65 -4.59 -4.30
N PHE A 3 -3.34 -4.49 -4.56
CA PHE A 3 -2.77 -4.54 -5.91
C PHE A 3 -1.84 -5.75 -6.02
N ALA A 4 -2.03 -6.59 -7.04
CA ALA A 4 -1.05 -7.62 -7.37
C ALA A 4 0.25 -6.95 -7.80
N SER A 5 1.41 -7.47 -7.36
CA SER A 5 2.69 -6.81 -7.67
C SER A 5 2.98 -6.76 -9.17
N ALA A 6 2.50 -7.75 -9.95
CA ALA A 6 2.68 -7.74 -11.40
C ALA A 6 1.97 -6.58 -12.09
N ILE A 7 0.92 -6.03 -11.47
CA ILE A 7 0.22 -4.85 -11.97
C ILE A 7 1.04 -3.59 -11.70
N LEU A 8 1.66 -3.50 -10.53
CA LEU A 8 2.40 -2.32 -10.10
C LEU A 8 3.83 -2.27 -10.62
N PHE A 9 4.49 -3.44 -10.71
CA PHE A 9 5.92 -3.52 -10.97
C PHE A 9 6.26 -4.56 -12.03
N PRO A 10 7.35 -4.38 -12.79
CA PRO A 10 7.90 -5.47 -13.58
C PRO A 10 8.42 -6.59 -12.66
N PHE A 11 8.62 -7.78 -13.23
CA PHE A 11 9.11 -8.94 -12.47
C PHE A 11 10.40 -8.60 -11.72
N ASN A 12 10.42 -8.91 -10.42
CA ASN A 12 11.52 -8.57 -9.49
C ASN A 12 11.87 -7.07 -9.41
N GLY A 13 11.02 -6.20 -9.95
CA GLY A 13 11.28 -4.77 -9.94
C GLY A 13 10.64 -4.05 -8.77
N THR A 14 11.20 -2.89 -8.46
CA THR A 14 10.67 -1.96 -7.45
C THR A 14 10.36 -0.59 -8.06
N THR A 15 10.39 -0.48 -9.38
CA THR A 15 10.02 0.74 -10.11
C THR A 15 8.60 0.57 -10.66
N LEU A 16 7.71 1.52 -10.35
CA LEU A 16 6.30 1.43 -10.74
C LEU A 16 6.10 1.42 -12.26
N ASN A 17 5.16 0.59 -12.72
CA ASN A 17 4.71 0.58 -14.12
C ASN A 17 3.94 1.86 -14.44
N GLN A 18 3.98 2.30 -15.70
CA GLN A 18 3.33 3.54 -16.15
C GLN A 18 1.80 3.52 -15.90
N THR A 19 1.15 2.39 -16.20
CA THR A 19 -0.30 2.24 -15.99
C THR A 19 -0.67 2.39 -14.52
N SER A 20 0.13 1.82 -13.63
CA SER A 20 -0.10 1.90 -12.18
C SER A 20 0.10 3.31 -11.65
N LYS A 21 1.01 4.08 -12.25
CA LYS A 21 1.22 5.48 -11.87
C LYS A 21 -0.04 6.30 -12.08
N GLN A 22 -0.79 6.03 -13.14
CA GLN A 22 -2.05 6.73 -13.40
C GLN A 22 -3.09 6.42 -12.32
N GLU A 23 -3.27 5.16 -11.96
CA GLU A 23 -4.19 4.76 -10.89
C GLU A 23 -3.77 5.34 -9.54
N LEU A 24 -2.49 5.33 -9.23
CA LEU A 24 -1.97 5.90 -8.00
C LEU A 24 -2.11 7.43 -7.97
N SER A 25 -2.02 8.09 -9.12
CA SER A 25 -2.27 9.55 -9.22
C SER A 25 -3.71 9.88 -8.88
N GLU A 26 -4.68 9.11 -9.36
CA GLU A 26 -6.09 9.27 -9.02
C GLU A 26 -6.32 9.01 -7.54
N PHE A 27 -5.69 7.99 -6.99
CA PHE A 27 -5.73 7.69 -5.56
C PHE A 27 -5.14 8.82 -4.72
N ALA A 28 -4.01 9.37 -5.14
CA ALA A 28 -3.39 10.52 -4.47
C ALA A 28 -4.33 11.73 -4.44
N SER A 29 -5.01 12.01 -5.56
CA SER A 29 -5.99 13.10 -5.61
C SER A 29 -7.12 12.90 -4.60
N SER A 30 -7.60 11.67 -4.47
CA SER A 30 -8.63 11.33 -3.48
C SER A 30 -8.12 11.56 -2.05
N LEU A 31 -6.87 11.20 -1.76
CA LEU A 31 -6.26 11.41 -0.45
C LEU A 31 -6.07 12.89 -0.12
N ILE A 32 -5.70 13.70 -1.12
CA ILE A 32 -5.55 15.15 -0.95
C ILE A 32 -6.90 15.77 -0.64
N ASN A 33 -7.97 15.32 -1.29
CA ASN A 33 -9.32 15.80 -1.07
C ASN A 33 -9.93 15.29 0.24
N ASN A 34 -9.32 14.32 0.89
CA ASN A 34 -9.79 13.75 2.17
C ASN A 34 -8.63 13.78 3.18
N PRO A 35 -8.23 14.96 3.66
CA PRO A 35 -7.02 15.12 4.48
C PRO A 35 -7.09 14.48 5.87
N ASP A 36 -8.28 14.07 6.30
CA ASP A 36 -8.49 13.47 7.62
C ASP A 36 -8.27 11.96 7.65
N THR A 37 -7.58 11.43 6.65
CA THR A 37 -7.24 10.00 6.57
C THR A 37 -5.74 9.79 6.55
N ASP A 38 -5.30 8.66 7.13
CA ASP A 38 -3.93 8.17 7.04
C ASP A 38 -3.90 6.89 6.21
N VAL A 39 -2.74 6.59 5.66
CA VAL A 39 -2.56 5.45 4.75
C VAL A 39 -1.40 4.59 5.20
N THR A 40 -1.62 3.28 5.27
CA THR A 40 -0.59 2.28 5.49
C THR A 40 -0.42 1.45 4.23
N ILE A 41 0.81 1.33 3.76
CA ILE A 41 1.17 0.58 2.54
C ILE A 41 1.99 -0.62 2.97
N GLU A 42 1.54 -1.83 2.63
CA GLU A 42 2.19 -3.07 3.02
C GLU A 42 2.58 -3.88 1.78
N GLY A 43 3.87 -4.21 1.66
CA GLY A 43 4.38 -5.04 0.57
C GLY A 43 4.54 -6.48 1.01
N PHE A 44 4.00 -7.42 0.25
CA PHE A 44 4.03 -8.86 0.55
C PHE A 44 4.75 -9.63 -0.55
N THR A 45 5.26 -10.80 -0.19
CA THR A 45 5.96 -11.72 -1.10
C THR A 45 5.34 -13.11 -1.05
N ASP A 46 5.77 -13.99 -1.98
CA ASP A 46 5.56 -15.42 -1.86
C ASP A 46 6.66 -16.06 -0.99
N ASN A 47 6.79 -17.39 -1.03
CA ASN A 47 7.77 -18.13 -0.24
C ASN A 47 9.03 -18.52 -1.03
N VAL A 48 9.24 -17.99 -2.23
CA VAL A 48 10.37 -18.32 -3.08
C VAL A 48 11.55 -17.39 -2.79
N GLY A 49 12.75 -17.98 -2.64
CA GLY A 49 13.97 -17.22 -2.40
C GLY A 49 14.28 -17.03 -0.93
N SER A 50 15.34 -16.27 -0.65
CA SER A 50 15.78 -16.01 0.72
C SER A 50 14.93 -14.94 1.41
N LEU A 51 14.94 -14.96 2.73
CA LEU A 51 14.29 -13.90 3.52
C LEU A 51 14.92 -12.54 3.21
N GLU A 52 16.24 -12.48 3.07
CA GLU A 52 16.95 -11.23 2.76
C GLU A 52 16.50 -10.62 1.43
N ALA A 53 16.44 -11.44 0.36
CA ALA A 53 16.01 -10.96 -0.95
C ALA A 53 14.53 -10.51 -0.93
N ASN A 54 13.67 -11.28 -0.28
CA ASN A 54 12.25 -10.95 -0.18
C ASN A 54 12.01 -9.70 0.68
N THR A 55 12.82 -9.50 1.72
CA THR A 55 12.76 -8.29 2.54
C THR A 55 13.05 -7.04 1.72
N LYS A 56 14.10 -7.07 0.89
CA LYS A 56 14.43 -5.95 0.01
C LYS A 56 13.32 -5.63 -0.98
N VAL A 57 12.75 -6.66 -1.59
CA VAL A 57 11.68 -6.48 -2.57
C VAL A 57 10.42 -5.95 -1.90
N ALA A 58 10.01 -6.52 -0.77
CA ALA A 58 8.81 -6.09 -0.03
C ALA A 58 8.92 -4.62 0.42
N ASN A 59 10.04 -4.26 1.05
CA ASN A 59 10.27 -2.88 1.48
C ASN A 59 10.38 -1.93 0.29
N GLY A 60 11.10 -2.31 -0.75
CA GLY A 60 11.31 -1.49 -1.94
C GLY A 60 10.00 -1.18 -2.66
N ARG A 61 9.10 -2.15 -2.76
CA ARG A 61 7.79 -1.96 -3.39
C ARG A 61 6.87 -1.06 -2.56
N ALA A 62 6.81 -1.28 -1.26
CA ALA A 62 6.03 -0.42 -0.37
C ALA A 62 6.55 1.01 -0.40
N ASP A 63 7.87 1.20 -0.34
CA ASP A 63 8.50 2.52 -0.41
C ASP A 63 8.28 3.21 -1.75
N ALA A 64 8.27 2.46 -2.85
CA ALA A 64 8.01 3.03 -4.18
C ALA A 64 6.60 3.62 -4.27
N VAL A 65 5.61 2.93 -3.72
CA VAL A 65 4.23 3.43 -3.67
C VAL A 65 4.15 4.68 -2.78
N LYS A 66 4.75 4.64 -1.60
CA LYS A 66 4.80 5.79 -0.69
C LYS A 66 5.43 7.00 -1.36
N THR A 67 6.60 6.82 -1.98
CA THR A 67 7.33 7.90 -2.65
C THR A 67 6.49 8.51 -3.78
N TYR A 68 5.82 7.68 -4.55
CA TYR A 68 4.96 8.17 -5.64
C TYR A 68 3.80 9.02 -5.10
N LEU A 69 3.16 8.58 -4.02
CA LEU A 69 2.07 9.35 -3.40
C LEU A 69 2.57 10.67 -2.83
N MET A 70 3.76 10.67 -2.20
CA MET A 70 4.40 11.90 -1.71
C MET A 70 4.69 12.88 -2.85
N ASN A 71 5.25 12.39 -3.94
CA ASN A 71 5.55 13.22 -5.11
C ASN A 71 4.29 13.73 -5.80
N SER A 72 3.16 13.09 -5.57
CA SER A 72 1.86 13.51 -6.08
C SER A 72 1.15 14.53 -5.16
N GLY A 73 1.76 14.86 -4.02
CA GLY A 73 1.26 15.91 -3.14
C GLY A 73 0.70 15.42 -1.80
N VAL A 74 0.77 14.13 -1.50
CA VAL A 74 0.32 13.59 -0.21
C VAL A 74 1.41 13.79 0.84
N ALA A 75 1.06 14.36 1.99
CA ALA A 75 2.02 14.62 3.05
C ALA A 75 2.61 13.30 3.59
N SER A 76 3.94 13.25 3.77
CA SER A 76 4.63 12.05 4.25
C SER A 76 4.19 11.61 5.63
N SER A 77 3.76 12.55 6.48
CA SER A 77 3.26 12.26 7.82
C SER A 77 1.98 11.43 7.83
N ARG A 78 1.28 11.38 6.72
CA ARG A 78 0.06 10.58 6.56
C ARG A 78 0.32 9.18 6.02
N LEU A 79 1.56 8.89 5.59
CA LEU A 79 1.91 7.68 4.87
C LEU A 79 2.89 6.83 5.68
N THR A 80 2.56 5.56 5.83
CA THR A 80 3.44 4.56 6.44
C THR A 80 3.64 3.42 5.46
N ALA A 81 4.88 3.08 5.17
CA ALA A 81 5.22 1.96 4.29
C ALA A 81 6.02 0.91 5.04
N LYS A 82 5.67 -0.36 4.88
CA LYS A 82 6.40 -1.47 5.49
C LYS A 82 6.34 -2.71 4.61
N GLY A 83 7.42 -3.47 4.62
CA GLY A 83 7.48 -4.78 3.97
C GLY A 83 7.17 -5.88 4.97
N LEU A 84 6.36 -6.85 4.56
CA LEU A 84 6.01 -8.03 5.35
C LEU A 84 6.37 -9.27 4.52
N PRO A 85 7.67 -9.57 4.36
CA PRO A 85 8.11 -10.66 3.49
C PRO A 85 7.78 -12.02 4.07
N MET A 86 7.41 -12.96 3.20
CA MET A 86 7.23 -14.38 3.51
C MET A 86 6.28 -14.63 4.68
N GLN A 87 5.17 -13.90 4.72
CA GLN A 87 4.14 -14.05 5.73
C GLN A 87 2.79 -13.60 5.20
N ASP A 88 1.73 -13.90 5.92
CA ASP A 88 0.35 -13.46 5.63
C ASP A 88 -0.10 -13.84 4.22
N TYR A 89 0.17 -15.08 3.83
CA TYR A 89 -0.20 -15.60 2.52
C TYR A 89 -1.73 -15.64 2.36
N VAL A 90 -2.20 -15.21 1.19
CA VAL A 90 -3.64 -15.23 0.84
C VAL A 90 -4.00 -16.40 -0.06
N ALA A 91 -2.99 -17.11 -0.58
CA ALA A 91 -3.18 -18.22 -1.50
C ALA A 91 -2.07 -19.25 -1.31
N SER A 92 -2.21 -20.41 -1.96
CA SER A 92 -1.20 -21.47 -1.92
C SER A 92 0.08 -21.06 -2.64
N ASN A 93 1.23 -21.34 -2.02
CA ASN A 93 2.54 -21.16 -2.65
C ASN A 93 2.94 -22.36 -3.53
N ASP A 94 2.10 -23.39 -3.60
CA ASP A 94 2.37 -24.60 -4.38
C ASP A 94 2.10 -24.41 -5.87
N THR A 95 1.40 -23.35 -6.26
CA THR A 95 1.07 -23.05 -7.65
C THR A 95 1.58 -21.66 -8.04
N ASP A 96 1.87 -21.48 -9.33
CA ASP A 96 2.27 -20.16 -9.86
C ASP A 96 1.18 -19.12 -9.64
N ALA A 97 -0.08 -19.49 -9.86
CA ALA A 97 -1.22 -18.59 -9.67
C ALA A 97 -1.36 -18.16 -8.21
N GLY A 98 -1.20 -19.08 -7.27
CA GLY A 98 -1.25 -18.78 -5.83
C GLY A 98 -0.10 -17.88 -5.40
N ARG A 99 1.12 -18.17 -5.85
CA ARG A 99 2.28 -17.33 -5.58
C ARG A 99 2.08 -15.91 -6.10
N ALA A 100 1.51 -15.77 -7.30
CA ALA A 100 1.22 -14.45 -7.88
C ALA A 100 0.25 -13.65 -7.01
N GLN A 101 -0.73 -14.29 -6.38
CA GLN A 101 -1.65 -13.63 -5.46
C GLN A 101 -0.95 -13.19 -4.17
N ASN A 102 0.03 -13.95 -3.71
CA ASN A 102 0.79 -13.60 -2.50
C ASN A 102 1.73 -12.41 -2.74
N ARG A 103 2.24 -12.25 -3.96
CA ARG A 103 3.05 -11.09 -4.35
C ARG A 103 2.13 -9.90 -4.61
N ARG A 104 1.90 -9.11 -3.57
CA ARG A 104 0.93 -8.01 -3.62
C ARG A 104 1.36 -6.81 -2.78
N VAL A 105 0.72 -5.70 -3.02
CA VAL A 105 0.79 -4.51 -2.16
C VAL A 105 -0.63 -4.23 -1.68
N GLU A 106 -0.79 -4.10 -0.37
CA GLU A 106 -2.06 -3.74 0.24
C GLU A 106 -2.00 -2.31 0.77
N ILE A 107 -3.06 -1.55 0.54
CA ILE A 107 -3.16 -0.17 0.97
C ILE A 107 -4.39 -0.04 1.87
N TYR A 108 -4.16 0.41 3.09
CA TYR A 108 -5.20 0.59 4.10
C TYR A 108 -5.38 2.06 4.39
N ILE A 109 -6.63 2.51 4.35
CA ILE A 109 -7.00 3.87 4.67
C ILE A 109 -7.70 3.86 6.03
N THR A 110 -7.21 4.67 6.96
CA THR A 110 -7.77 4.78 8.30
C THR A 110 -8.10 6.23 8.61
N ALA A 111 -9.12 6.44 9.47
CA ALA A 111 -9.42 7.76 9.99
C ALA A 111 -8.26 8.22 10.88
N ASN A 112 -7.75 9.43 10.65
CA ASN A 112 -6.75 9.99 11.53
C ASN A 112 -7.41 10.65 12.76
N GLU A 113 -6.59 11.16 13.68
CA GLU A 113 -7.08 11.76 14.92
C GLU A 113 -8.06 12.90 14.68
N GLN A 114 -7.80 13.72 13.68
CA GLN A 114 -8.69 14.86 13.36
C GLN A 114 -10.06 14.38 12.90
N MET A 115 -10.14 13.36 12.07
CA MET A 115 -11.41 12.79 11.61
C MET A 115 -12.21 12.20 12.78
N VAL A 116 -11.54 11.50 13.69
CA VAL A 116 -12.18 10.94 14.88
C VAL A 116 -12.75 12.06 15.76
N LYS A 117 -11.99 13.13 15.99
CA LYS A 117 -12.46 14.28 16.77
C LYS A 117 -13.66 14.96 16.13
N GLN A 118 -13.68 15.12 14.82
CA GLN A 118 -14.81 15.69 14.10
C GLN A 118 -16.07 14.82 14.22
N ALA A 119 -15.92 13.50 14.11
CA ALA A 119 -17.02 12.56 14.26
C ALA A 119 -17.61 12.60 15.68
N GLU A 120 -16.76 12.67 16.71
CA GLU A 120 -17.18 12.79 18.10
C GLU A 120 -17.93 14.10 18.35
N ALA A 121 -17.44 15.22 17.81
CA ALA A 121 -18.10 16.52 17.93
C ALA A 121 -19.48 16.51 17.27
N GLN A 122 -19.58 15.88 16.09
CA GLN A 122 -20.85 15.75 15.37
C GLN A 122 -21.85 14.91 16.18
N ALA A 123 -21.40 13.79 16.75
CA ALA A 123 -22.26 12.94 17.58
C ALA A 123 -22.80 13.68 18.81
N ARG A 124 -22.00 14.53 19.45
CA ARG A 124 -22.41 15.34 20.58
C ARG A 124 -23.49 16.37 20.19
N GLN A 125 -23.38 16.96 19.00
CA GLN A 125 -24.36 17.93 18.50
C GLN A 125 -25.69 17.28 18.19
N ASN A 126 -25.71 16.00 17.84
CA ASN A 126 -26.90 15.26 17.46
C ASN A 126 -27.54 14.50 18.60
N SER A 127 -27.02 14.59 19.81
CA SER A 127 -27.55 13.87 20.98
C SER A 127 -28.42 14.74 21.88
#